data_eb7c79ab82102dff8e3b8c50aeedcfdc
#
_entry.id   eb7c79ab82102dff8e3b8c50aeedcfdc
#
_cell.length_a   1.000
_cell.length_b   1.000
_cell.length_c   1.000
_cell.angle_alpha   90.00
_cell.angle_beta   90.00
_cell.angle_gamma   90.00
#
_symmetry.space_group_name_H-M   'P 1'
#
loop_
_entity.id
_entity.type
_entity.pdbx_description
1 polymer ?
#
loop_
_entity_poly.entity_id
_entity_poly.type
_entity_poly.pdbx_seq_one_letter_code
_entity_poly.pdbx_strand_id
1 'polypeptide(L)'
;MSFTLAHFSDVHLGPVGLSDVFNDFRLKRIVGGLSWRFRRRGLHINSHADGLRADILAQVPDHICFTGDLVNIASKAEFRRGLEWLKSFGEPPAVTMVPGNHDAYVKAAHETGLGLFNAFMQGDGSASDHAFPFVRLRRNVAIIGLNSAVPQSLRKAGGTLGPQQRVALEMRLKDLGA
;
A
#
# COMPACT_ATOMS: atom_id res chain seq x y z
N MET A 1 -25.16 -13.72 -8.68
CA MET A 1 -23.85 -14.27 -8.29
C MET A 1 -23.27 -13.35 -7.23
N SER A 2 -22.75 -13.88 -6.12
CA SER A 2 -22.07 -13.12 -5.08
C SER A 2 -20.76 -12.55 -5.62
N PHE A 3 -20.31 -11.40 -5.07
CA PHE A 3 -19.00 -10.81 -5.32
C PHE A 3 -18.13 -10.99 -4.07
N THR A 4 -16.99 -11.65 -4.22
CA THR A 4 -16.08 -11.95 -3.12
C THR A 4 -14.91 -10.96 -3.14
N LEU A 5 -14.80 -10.13 -2.10
CA LEU A 5 -13.71 -9.19 -1.90
C LEU A 5 -12.80 -9.69 -0.78
N ALA A 6 -11.52 -9.86 -1.05
CA ALA A 6 -10.51 -10.07 -0.02
C ALA A 6 -9.91 -8.72 0.37
N HIS A 7 -9.82 -8.45 1.68
CA HIS A 7 -9.20 -7.25 2.21
C HIS A 7 -8.20 -7.58 3.30
N PHE A 8 -7.02 -6.97 3.23
CA PHE A 8 -5.98 -7.09 4.26
C PHE A 8 -5.06 -5.85 4.28
N SER A 9 -4.26 -5.71 5.33
CA SER A 9 -3.32 -4.61 5.56
C SER A 9 -2.15 -5.02 6.43
N ASP A 10 -1.21 -4.11 6.68
CA ASP A 10 -0.17 -4.19 7.72
C ASP A 10 0.74 -5.42 7.64
N VAL A 11 1.12 -5.82 6.43
CA VAL A 11 1.96 -7.00 6.20
C VAL A 11 3.39 -6.79 6.65
N HIS A 12 3.92 -5.57 6.48
CA HIS A 12 5.28 -5.19 6.90
C HIS A 12 6.34 -6.20 6.48
N LEU A 13 6.48 -6.45 5.18
CA LEU A 13 7.41 -7.44 4.63
C LEU A 13 8.84 -7.26 5.13
N GLY A 14 9.37 -8.31 5.73
CA GLY A 14 10.77 -8.37 6.16
C GLY A 14 11.68 -9.04 5.10
N PRO A 15 12.96 -9.26 5.45
CA PRO A 15 13.68 -8.59 6.52
C PRO A 15 14.08 -7.15 6.14
N VAL A 16 14.24 -6.29 7.14
CA VAL A 16 14.93 -4.99 6.97
C VAL A 16 16.42 -5.23 7.13
N GLY A 17 17.17 -5.12 6.05
CA GLY A 17 18.62 -5.29 6.03
C GLY A 17 19.37 -4.04 6.55
N LEU A 18 20.64 -4.21 6.96
CA LEU A 18 21.49 -3.08 7.34
C LEU A 18 21.68 -2.12 6.15
N SER A 19 21.81 -2.64 4.93
CA SER A 19 21.85 -1.84 3.71
C SER A 19 20.59 -0.98 3.51
N ASP A 20 19.41 -1.48 3.88
CA ASP A 20 18.15 -0.73 3.81
C ASP A 20 18.16 0.51 4.72
N VAL A 21 18.84 0.39 5.86
CA VAL A 21 18.95 1.46 6.86
C VAL A 21 19.98 2.52 6.44
N PHE A 22 21.12 2.11 5.86
CA PHE A 22 22.28 2.98 5.65
C PHE A 22 22.43 3.53 4.24
N ASN A 23 21.79 2.96 3.22
CA ASN A 23 21.89 3.43 1.82
C ASN A 23 21.29 4.82 1.56
N ASP A 24 20.56 5.39 2.50
CA ASP A 24 20.03 6.74 2.43
C ASP A 24 19.94 7.27 3.86
N PHE A 25 21.03 7.94 4.31
CA PHE A 25 21.27 8.40 5.69
C PHE A 25 20.18 9.34 6.24
N ARG A 26 18.96 8.83 6.37
CA ARG A 26 17.86 9.53 7.01
C ARG A 26 17.72 9.05 8.46
N LEU A 27 17.90 9.96 9.41
CA LEU A 27 17.80 9.66 10.84
C LEU A 27 16.53 8.86 11.19
N LYS A 28 15.41 9.16 10.54
CA LYS A 28 14.15 8.44 10.74
C LYS A 28 14.23 6.98 10.33
N ARG A 29 14.96 6.63 9.24
CA ARG A 29 15.19 5.24 8.82
C ARG A 29 16.09 4.51 9.79
N ILE A 30 17.14 5.16 10.28
CA ILE A 30 18.06 4.57 11.26
C ILE A 30 17.29 4.19 12.53
N VAL A 31 16.52 5.11 13.09
CA VAL A 31 15.70 4.86 14.29
C VAL A 31 14.65 3.77 14.01
N GLY A 32 13.99 3.82 12.86
CA GLY A 32 13.01 2.81 12.44
C GLY A 32 13.63 1.42 12.27
N GLY A 33 14.79 1.33 11.62
CA GLY A 33 15.52 0.07 11.43
C GLY A 33 16.01 -0.53 12.73
N LEU A 34 16.51 0.28 13.65
CA LEU A 34 16.89 -0.18 15.00
C LEU A 34 15.65 -0.66 15.77
N SER A 35 14.56 0.11 15.75
CA SER A 35 13.30 -0.31 16.38
C SER A 35 12.77 -1.63 15.79
N TRP A 36 12.84 -1.80 14.47
CA TRP A 36 12.47 -3.04 13.81
C TRP A 36 13.34 -4.21 14.27
N ARG A 37 14.67 -4.04 14.28
CA ARG A 37 15.63 -5.07 14.68
C ARG A 37 15.41 -5.57 16.11
N PHE A 38 15.10 -4.67 17.05
CA PHE A 38 14.98 -5.01 18.47
C PHE A 38 13.58 -5.41 18.91
N ARG A 39 12.53 -4.96 18.22
CA ARG A 39 11.14 -5.14 18.67
C ARG A 39 10.25 -5.90 17.69
N ARG A 40 10.49 -5.79 16.37
CA ARG A 40 9.56 -6.26 15.34
C ARG A 40 10.08 -7.46 14.54
N ARG A 41 11.38 -7.74 14.55
CA ARG A 41 11.97 -8.82 13.76
C ARG A 41 11.30 -10.18 13.98
N GLY A 42 10.86 -10.48 15.21
CA GLY A 42 10.15 -11.72 15.54
C GLY A 42 8.66 -11.73 15.20
N LEU A 43 8.07 -10.55 14.89
CA LEU A 43 6.64 -10.41 14.59
C LEU A 43 6.39 -10.42 13.07
N HIS A 44 7.28 -9.81 12.29
CA HIS A 44 7.16 -9.71 10.83
C HIS A 44 7.94 -10.84 10.16
N ILE A 45 7.38 -12.03 10.20
CA ILE A 45 7.97 -13.24 9.62
C ILE A 45 7.35 -13.45 8.24
N ASN A 46 8.15 -13.48 7.17
CA ASN A 46 7.68 -13.64 5.80
C ASN A 46 6.78 -14.87 5.61
N SER A 47 7.01 -15.95 6.35
CA SER A 47 6.15 -17.14 6.29
C SER A 47 4.70 -16.87 6.68
N HIS A 48 4.43 -15.88 7.56
CA HIS A 48 3.06 -15.46 7.88
C HIS A 48 2.45 -14.70 6.70
N ALA A 49 3.22 -13.83 6.04
CA ALA A 49 2.78 -13.13 4.84
C ALA A 49 2.50 -14.11 3.69
N ASP A 50 3.34 -15.12 3.52
CA ASP A 50 3.16 -16.17 2.50
C ASP A 50 1.96 -17.07 2.83
N GLY A 51 1.74 -17.41 4.10
CA GLY A 51 0.56 -18.14 4.58
C GLY A 51 -0.73 -17.34 4.31
N LEU A 52 -0.75 -16.05 4.67
CA LEU A 52 -1.87 -15.15 4.39
C LEU A 52 -2.16 -15.08 2.89
N ARG A 53 -1.12 -14.94 2.07
CA ARG A 53 -1.27 -14.93 0.61
C ARG A 53 -1.90 -16.21 0.09
N ALA A 54 -1.40 -17.37 0.55
CA ALA A 54 -1.92 -18.67 0.14
C ALA A 54 -3.41 -18.82 0.52
N ASP A 55 -3.79 -18.40 1.72
CA ASP A 55 -5.17 -18.44 2.19
C ASP A 55 -6.09 -17.54 1.37
N ILE A 56 -5.67 -16.29 1.11
CA ILE A 56 -6.44 -15.37 0.26
C ILE A 56 -6.66 -15.95 -1.15
N LEU A 57 -5.61 -16.48 -1.77
CA LEU A 57 -5.72 -17.05 -3.12
C LEU A 57 -6.59 -18.31 -3.15
N ALA A 58 -6.59 -19.10 -2.10
CA ALA A 58 -7.45 -20.28 -1.97
C ALA A 58 -8.95 -19.93 -1.91
N GLN A 59 -9.31 -18.71 -1.48
CA GLN A 59 -10.69 -18.22 -1.49
C GLN A 59 -11.17 -17.77 -2.88
N VAL A 60 -10.28 -17.71 -3.88
CA VAL A 60 -10.57 -17.29 -5.27
C VAL A 60 -11.40 -16.00 -5.30
N PRO A 61 -10.93 -14.90 -4.69
CA PRO A 61 -11.70 -13.67 -4.62
C PRO A 61 -11.85 -13.02 -6.02
N ASP A 62 -12.98 -12.37 -6.25
CA ASP A 62 -13.22 -11.58 -7.47
C ASP A 62 -12.33 -10.33 -7.52
N HIS A 63 -11.92 -9.81 -6.36
CA HIS A 63 -11.01 -8.67 -6.24
C HIS A 63 -10.29 -8.67 -4.89
N ILE A 64 -9.07 -8.12 -4.88
CA ILE A 64 -8.24 -8.01 -3.67
C ILE A 64 -7.97 -6.54 -3.37
N CYS A 65 -8.18 -6.11 -2.12
CA CYS A 65 -7.86 -4.78 -1.62
C CYS A 65 -6.78 -4.87 -0.55
N PHE A 66 -5.65 -4.21 -0.79
CA PHE A 66 -4.58 -4.04 0.17
C PHE A 66 -4.51 -2.58 0.64
N THR A 67 -4.67 -2.35 1.95
CA THR A 67 -4.79 -0.98 2.49
C THR A 67 -3.55 -0.53 3.26
N GLY A 68 -2.38 -0.87 2.72
CA GLY A 68 -1.12 -0.25 3.08
C GLY A 68 -0.32 -0.93 4.18
N ASP A 69 0.80 -0.29 4.51
CA ASP A 69 1.84 -0.79 5.40
C ASP A 69 2.49 -2.10 4.91
N LEU A 70 2.86 -2.06 3.63
CA LEU A 70 3.59 -3.16 2.98
C LEU A 70 5.06 -3.17 3.39
N VAL A 71 5.66 -1.99 3.55
CA VAL A 71 7.06 -1.82 3.93
C VAL A 71 7.22 -1.35 5.38
N ASN A 72 8.43 -1.34 5.91
CA ASN A 72 8.72 -0.95 7.30
C ASN A 72 9.31 0.46 7.42
N ILE A 73 10.33 0.79 6.63
CA ILE A 73 11.08 2.06 6.69
C ILE A 73 11.14 2.77 5.34
N ALA A 74 10.37 2.31 4.37
CA ALA A 74 10.29 2.84 3.02
C ALA A 74 11.65 2.89 2.29
N SER A 75 12.47 1.83 2.42
CA SER A 75 13.71 1.69 1.65
C SER A 75 13.40 1.27 0.20
N LYS A 76 14.33 1.59 -0.72
CA LYS A 76 14.19 1.18 -2.13
C LYS A 76 14.10 -0.34 -2.31
N ALA A 77 14.83 -1.09 -1.48
CA ALA A 77 14.81 -2.55 -1.56
C ALA A 77 13.49 -3.12 -1.01
N GLU A 78 12.92 -2.54 0.04
CA GLU A 78 11.59 -2.92 0.53
C GLU A 78 10.52 -2.69 -0.53
N PHE A 79 10.52 -1.54 -1.20
CA PHE A 79 9.55 -1.27 -2.27
C PHE A 79 9.64 -2.27 -3.43
N ARG A 80 10.86 -2.67 -3.83
CA ARG A 80 11.03 -3.71 -4.86
C ARG A 80 10.49 -5.07 -4.40
N ARG A 81 10.83 -5.49 -3.19
CA ARG A 81 10.29 -6.74 -2.61
C ARG A 81 8.77 -6.69 -2.49
N GLY A 82 8.24 -5.55 -2.03
CA GLY A 82 6.82 -5.30 -1.93
C GLY A 82 6.11 -5.41 -3.26
N LEU A 83 6.70 -4.85 -4.33
CA LEU A 83 6.14 -4.95 -5.68
C LEU A 83 6.04 -6.40 -6.15
N GLU A 84 7.11 -7.19 -5.99
CA GLU A 84 7.10 -8.59 -6.39
C GLU A 84 6.11 -9.42 -5.58
N TRP A 85 5.99 -9.14 -4.27
CA TRP A 85 5.02 -9.80 -3.43
C TRP A 85 3.58 -9.42 -3.80
N LEU A 86 3.32 -8.14 -4.09
CA LEU A 86 2.00 -7.66 -4.50
C LEU A 86 1.58 -8.27 -5.85
N LYS A 87 2.49 -8.35 -6.83
CA LYS A 87 2.27 -9.03 -8.10
C LYS A 87 1.91 -10.51 -7.94
N SER A 88 2.35 -11.16 -6.86
CA SER A 88 2.06 -12.56 -6.63
C SER A 88 0.59 -12.85 -6.31
N PHE A 89 -0.24 -11.83 -6.09
CA PHE A 89 -1.69 -11.96 -5.95
C PHE A 89 -2.44 -11.88 -7.29
N GLY A 90 -1.82 -11.31 -8.30
CA GLY A 90 -2.41 -11.14 -9.63
C GLY A 90 -2.05 -9.81 -10.28
N GLU A 91 -2.60 -9.60 -11.46
CA GLU A 91 -2.40 -8.38 -12.22
C GLU A 91 -3.08 -7.17 -11.57
N PRO A 92 -2.57 -5.94 -11.79
CA PRO A 92 -3.11 -4.73 -11.19
C PRO A 92 -4.63 -4.54 -11.28
N PRO A 93 -5.33 -4.91 -12.37
CA PRO A 93 -6.79 -4.79 -12.42
C PRO A 93 -7.54 -5.63 -11.39
N ALA A 94 -6.96 -6.76 -10.95
CA ALA A 94 -7.55 -7.64 -9.94
C ALA A 94 -7.16 -7.27 -8.51
N VAL A 95 -6.13 -6.41 -8.35
CA VAL A 95 -5.58 -6.02 -7.05
C VAL A 95 -5.56 -4.51 -6.93
N THR A 96 -6.18 -3.97 -5.90
CA THR A 96 -6.14 -2.55 -5.53
C THR A 96 -5.24 -2.36 -4.32
N MET A 97 -4.39 -1.34 -4.37
CA MET A 97 -3.58 -0.91 -3.23
C MET A 97 -3.85 0.56 -2.91
N VAL A 98 -3.85 0.91 -1.63
CA VAL A 98 -3.66 2.28 -1.16
C VAL A 98 -2.54 2.30 -0.12
N PRO A 99 -1.73 3.38 -0.03
CA PRO A 99 -0.58 3.40 0.86
C PRO A 99 -0.96 3.60 2.31
N GLY A 100 -0.20 2.98 3.21
CA GLY A 100 -0.22 3.23 4.64
C GLY A 100 0.87 4.21 5.10
N ASN A 101 0.95 4.47 6.38
CA ASN A 101 1.91 5.42 6.94
C ASN A 101 3.36 4.94 6.88
N HIS A 102 3.60 3.63 6.86
CA HIS A 102 4.92 3.05 6.66
C HIS A 102 5.37 3.11 5.20
N ASP A 103 4.46 3.04 4.25
CA ASP A 103 4.77 3.23 2.82
C ASP A 103 5.12 4.70 2.52
N ALA A 104 4.57 5.64 3.29
CA ALA A 104 4.91 7.06 3.28
C ALA A 104 5.90 7.47 4.40
N TYR A 105 6.66 6.52 4.96
CA TYR A 105 7.50 6.71 6.14
C TYR A 105 8.51 7.85 6.00
N VAL A 106 9.08 8.02 4.82
CA VAL A 106 9.96 9.14 4.45
C VAL A 106 9.59 9.64 3.05
N LYS A 107 9.86 10.92 2.78
CA LYS A 107 9.74 11.46 1.41
C LYS A 107 10.81 10.79 0.53
N ALA A 108 10.43 9.77 -0.19
CA ALA A 108 11.28 9.08 -1.17
C ALA A 108 11.06 9.64 -2.58
N ALA A 109 11.99 9.37 -3.50
CA ALA A 109 11.77 9.63 -4.91
C ALA A 109 10.63 8.73 -5.41
N HIS A 110 9.71 9.29 -6.19
CA HIS A 110 8.49 8.58 -6.62
C HIS A 110 8.84 7.29 -7.37
N GLU A 111 9.78 7.35 -8.30
CA GLU A 111 10.17 6.23 -9.19
C GLU A 111 10.79 5.04 -8.44
N THR A 112 11.35 5.26 -7.28
CA THR A 112 12.00 4.21 -6.46
C THR A 112 11.25 3.92 -5.16
N GLY A 113 10.10 4.52 -4.99
CA GLY A 113 9.22 4.42 -3.83
C GLY A 113 7.80 4.00 -4.24
N LEU A 114 6.81 4.72 -3.74
CA LEU A 114 5.39 4.46 -3.99
C LEU A 114 5.02 4.38 -5.47
N GLY A 115 5.73 5.08 -6.34
CA GLY A 115 5.49 5.04 -7.79
C GLY A 115 5.64 3.65 -8.41
N LEU A 116 6.39 2.75 -7.78
CA LEU A 116 6.47 1.34 -8.21
C LEU A 116 5.12 0.63 -8.13
N PHE A 117 4.20 1.11 -7.28
CA PHE A 117 2.87 0.53 -7.10
C PHE A 117 1.77 1.24 -7.90
N ASN A 118 2.12 2.23 -8.75
CA ASN A 118 1.14 3.04 -9.46
C ASN A 118 0.06 2.22 -10.19
N ALA A 119 0.43 1.12 -10.84
CA ALA A 119 -0.52 0.27 -11.54
C ALA A 119 -1.59 -0.33 -10.61
N PHE A 120 -1.28 -0.51 -9.33
CA PHE A 120 -2.20 -1.00 -8.30
C PHE A 120 -3.01 0.13 -7.64
N MET A 121 -2.60 1.39 -7.85
CA MET A 121 -3.17 2.61 -7.26
C MET A 121 -3.84 3.52 -8.30
N GLN A 122 -4.40 2.94 -9.35
CA GLN A 122 -5.10 3.70 -10.40
C GLN A 122 -6.49 3.14 -10.66
N GLY A 123 -7.39 3.98 -11.18
CA GLY A 123 -8.74 3.58 -11.59
C GLY A 123 -8.77 2.78 -12.89
N ASP A 124 -9.97 2.44 -13.33
CA ASP A 124 -10.20 1.75 -14.61
C ASP A 124 -10.10 2.69 -15.83
N GLY A 125 -9.92 3.99 -15.61
CA GLY A 125 -9.72 5.00 -16.66
C GLY A 125 -8.32 4.96 -17.26
N SER A 126 -7.97 6.02 -18.00
CA SER A 126 -6.66 6.10 -18.67
C SER A 126 -5.49 6.15 -17.67
N ALA A 127 -4.32 5.63 -18.08
CA ALA A 127 -3.09 5.56 -17.31
C ALA A 127 -2.57 6.92 -16.76
N SER A 128 -3.14 8.04 -17.19
CA SER A 128 -2.82 9.38 -16.68
C SER A 128 -3.48 9.74 -15.36
N ASP A 129 -4.42 8.92 -14.87
CA ASP A 129 -5.22 9.21 -13.69
C ASP A 129 -4.62 8.54 -12.43
N HIS A 130 -3.36 8.89 -12.12
CA HIS A 130 -2.68 8.44 -10.88
C HIS A 130 -3.09 9.27 -9.66
N ALA A 131 -4.12 10.07 -9.77
CA ALA A 131 -4.59 10.94 -8.69
C ALA A 131 -5.59 10.20 -7.79
N PHE A 132 -5.44 10.35 -6.50
CA PHE A 132 -6.46 9.97 -5.53
C PHE A 132 -7.55 11.06 -5.44
N PRO A 133 -8.84 10.69 -5.37
CA PRO A 133 -9.39 9.33 -5.37
C PRO A 133 -9.42 8.71 -6.78
N PHE A 134 -9.17 7.43 -6.87
CA PHE A 134 -9.44 6.65 -8.08
C PHE A 134 -10.62 5.70 -7.86
N VAL A 135 -11.26 5.26 -8.94
CA VAL A 135 -12.43 4.37 -8.89
C VAL A 135 -12.17 3.15 -9.76
N ARG A 136 -12.48 1.98 -9.22
CA ARG A 136 -12.56 0.71 -9.95
C ARG A 136 -13.97 0.15 -9.84
N LEU A 137 -14.56 -0.16 -10.98
CA LEU A 137 -15.88 -0.79 -11.03
C LEU A 137 -15.73 -2.30 -11.22
N ARG A 138 -16.31 -3.07 -10.31
CA ARG A 138 -16.30 -4.55 -10.37
C ARG A 138 -17.72 -5.04 -10.21
N ARG A 139 -18.36 -5.38 -11.34
CA ARG A 139 -19.81 -5.68 -11.41
C ARG A 139 -20.62 -4.51 -10.83
N ASN A 140 -21.31 -4.71 -9.73
CA ASN A 140 -22.13 -3.71 -9.02
C ASN A 140 -21.42 -3.09 -7.80
N VAL A 141 -20.09 -3.28 -7.67
CA VAL A 141 -19.27 -2.75 -6.58
C VAL A 141 -18.34 -1.68 -7.11
N ALA A 142 -18.37 -0.51 -6.50
CA ALA A 142 -17.40 0.56 -6.73
C ALA A 142 -16.33 0.52 -5.62
N ILE A 143 -15.08 0.32 -6.01
CA ILE A 143 -13.91 0.35 -5.11
C ILE A 143 -13.26 1.72 -5.30
N ILE A 144 -13.27 2.54 -4.25
CA ILE A 144 -12.72 3.90 -4.28
C ILE A 144 -11.44 3.94 -3.47
N GLY A 145 -10.31 4.12 -4.14
CA GLY A 145 -9.01 4.28 -3.49
C GLY A 145 -8.81 5.71 -3.00
N LEU A 146 -8.51 5.86 -1.72
CA LEU A 146 -8.17 7.12 -1.07
C LEU A 146 -6.78 7.03 -0.46
N ASN A 147 -6.04 8.14 -0.46
CA ASN A 147 -4.72 8.21 0.15
C ASN A 147 -4.75 9.15 1.36
N SER A 148 -4.67 8.59 2.55
CA SER A 148 -4.48 9.34 3.79
C SER A 148 -3.03 9.34 4.29
N ALA A 149 -2.15 8.58 3.63
CA ALA A 149 -0.76 8.45 4.03
C ALA A 149 0.03 9.71 3.71
N VAL A 150 0.58 10.33 4.73
CA VAL A 150 1.43 11.52 4.63
C VAL A 150 2.71 11.31 5.44
N PRO A 151 3.87 11.80 4.98
CA PRO A 151 5.09 11.74 5.77
C PRO A 151 4.90 12.44 7.11
N GLN A 152 5.10 11.71 8.20
CA GLN A 152 4.93 12.20 9.56
C GLN A 152 6.27 12.29 10.31
N SER A 153 6.30 13.02 11.43
CA SER A 153 7.44 13.01 12.34
C SER A 153 7.59 11.64 13.03
N LEU A 154 8.76 11.38 13.65
CA LEU A 154 9.13 10.09 14.28
C LEU A 154 8.09 9.52 15.27
N ARG A 155 7.30 10.39 15.90
CA ARG A 155 6.35 10.02 16.97
C ARG A 155 4.89 10.10 16.53
N LYS A 156 4.61 10.38 15.26
CA LYS A 156 3.24 10.53 14.74
C LYS A 156 3.00 9.48 13.64
N ALA A 157 1.87 8.83 13.73
CA ALA A 157 1.38 7.84 12.75
C ALA A 157 -0.01 8.23 12.20
N GLY A 158 -0.36 9.52 12.24
CA GLY A 158 -1.64 10.00 11.74
C GLY A 158 -1.70 10.07 10.22
N GLY A 159 -2.91 10.02 9.67
CA GLY A 159 -3.19 10.29 8.26
C GLY A 159 -3.92 11.61 8.07
N THR A 160 -4.01 12.06 6.83
CA THR A 160 -4.79 13.25 6.47
C THR A 160 -5.43 13.06 5.10
N LEU A 161 -6.74 13.24 5.04
CA LEU A 161 -7.46 13.36 3.79
C LEU A 161 -7.61 14.84 3.45
N GLY A 162 -6.79 15.34 2.54
CA GLY A 162 -6.76 16.75 2.16
C GLY A 162 -8.09 17.24 1.55
N PRO A 163 -8.36 18.58 1.60
CA PRO A 163 -9.60 19.13 1.10
C PRO A 163 -9.83 18.83 -0.39
N GLN A 164 -8.80 18.86 -1.21
CA GLN A 164 -8.87 18.55 -2.64
C GLN A 164 -9.37 17.13 -2.88
N GLN A 165 -8.82 16.15 -2.15
CA GLN A 165 -9.25 14.76 -2.29
C GLN A 165 -10.67 14.53 -1.78
N ARG A 166 -11.11 15.28 -0.75
CA ARG A 166 -12.50 15.23 -0.26
C ARG A 166 -13.50 15.76 -1.29
N VAL A 167 -13.20 16.90 -1.91
CA VAL A 167 -14.04 17.47 -2.98
C VAL A 167 -14.09 16.51 -4.17
N ALA A 168 -12.94 15.97 -4.58
CA ALA A 168 -12.90 14.99 -5.67
C ALA A 168 -13.68 13.71 -5.34
N LEU A 169 -13.63 13.24 -4.09
CA LEU A 169 -14.44 12.09 -3.64
C LEU A 169 -15.94 12.40 -3.75
N GLU A 170 -16.38 13.57 -3.31
CA GLU A 170 -17.77 13.96 -3.41
C GLU A 170 -18.26 13.96 -4.89
N MET A 171 -17.43 14.46 -5.80
CA MET A 171 -17.74 14.41 -7.23
C MET A 171 -17.86 12.96 -7.72
N ARG A 172 -16.90 12.09 -7.40
CA ARG A 172 -16.96 10.68 -7.80
C ARG A 172 -18.17 9.94 -7.24
N LEU A 173 -18.57 10.23 -6.00
CA LEU A 173 -19.79 9.64 -5.41
C LEU A 173 -21.05 10.09 -6.16
N LYS A 174 -21.16 11.37 -6.49
CA LYS A 174 -22.27 11.88 -7.33
C LYS A 174 -22.31 11.21 -8.71
N ASP A 175 -21.15 11.05 -9.36
CA ASP A 175 -21.06 10.37 -10.65
C ASP A 175 -21.49 8.89 -10.57
N LEU A 176 -21.30 8.25 -9.43
CA LEU A 176 -21.73 6.87 -9.16
C LEU A 176 -23.20 6.75 -8.73
N GLY A 177 -23.90 7.88 -8.52
CA GLY A 177 -25.28 7.90 -8.07
C GLY A 177 -25.46 7.58 -6.58
N ALA A 178 -24.45 7.86 -5.76
CA ALA A 178 -24.42 7.60 -4.31
C ALA A 178 -24.61 8.90 -3.52
#